data_e48966e9e25e45625bbec05c273f0a23
#
_entry.id   e48966e9e25e45625bbec05c273f0a23
#
_cell.length_a   1.000
_cell.length_b   1.000
_cell.length_c   1.000
_cell.angle_alpha   90.00
_cell.angle_beta   90.00
_cell.angle_gamma   90.00
#
_symmetry.space_group_name_H-M   'P 1'
#
loop_
_entity.id
_entity.type
_entity.pdbx_description
1 polymer ?
#
loop_
_entity_poly.entity_id
_entity_poly.type
_entity_poly.pdbx_seq_one_letter_code
_entity_poly.pdbx_strand_id
1 'polypeptide(L)'
;KEINMLINFTVSNFLSFDEKQTFSMEGGKARKHSKRLYKDSHVKLTKCKAVFGANASGKSNLTKAFEFVQDIILDKMPVGFTTKYFRLKPNNQELPSTFEVELLLSRKRIVYGFSVLLKTGIILEEYLYEKTSDCTNKNLYNRNTADSIFTVGDYFRKNSSKEKLLTYGEDSSSDAEILFLSIINHGKSKMYEDNPELKILQDIYRWFSRSLNISYPNSIITGYPYFSNSNLNEIAKLLNALGTGISDLRIVTVPQDVIKSRIPEDVYDKVLSDLERKKTKLPNLSLIHI
;
A
#
# COMPACT_ATOMS: atom_id res chain seq x y z
N LYS A 1 -5.76 5.23 19.45
CA LYS A 1 -5.39 5.15 18.02
C LYS A 1 -5.24 3.69 17.67
N GLU A 2 -5.99 3.21 16.71
CA GLU A 2 -5.79 1.87 16.14
C GLU A 2 -4.40 1.81 15.52
N ILE A 3 -3.66 0.77 15.86
CA ILE A 3 -2.32 0.55 15.34
C ILE A 3 -2.43 -0.39 14.15
N ASN A 4 -2.12 0.14 12.98
CA ASN A 4 -2.07 -0.61 11.74
C ASN A 4 -0.62 -0.70 11.27
N MET A 5 -0.06 -1.90 11.17
CA MET A 5 1.36 -2.11 10.85
C MET A 5 1.54 -3.20 9.82
N LEU A 6 2.57 -3.04 8.98
CA LEU A 6 3.07 -4.12 8.14
C LEU A 6 3.71 -5.19 9.01
N ILE A 7 3.38 -6.45 8.75
CA ILE A 7 4.06 -7.61 9.33
C ILE A 7 5.02 -8.18 8.30
N ASN A 8 4.50 -8.62 7.14
CA ASN A 8 5.28 -9.21 6.06
C ASN A 8 4.82 -8.69 4.71
N PHE A 9 5.76 -8.59 3.78
CA PHE A 9 5.51 -8.39 2.37
C PHE A 9 6.26 -9.44 1.57
N THR A 10 5.56 -10.18 0.75
CA THR A 10 6.13 -11.27 -0.04
C THR A 10 5.88 -11.03 -1.52
N VAL A 11 6.89 -11.28 -2.33
CA VAL A 11 6.85 -11.09 -3.78
C VAL A 11 7.60 -12.21 -4.49
N SER A 12 7.12 -12.63 -5.66
CA SER A 12 7.83 -13.52 -6.57
C SER A 12 7.58 -13.17 -8.03
N ASN A 13 8.49 -13.58 -8.90
CA ASN A 13 8.48 -13.30 -10.33
C ASN A 13 8.26 -11.81 -10.67
N PHE A 14 8.95 -10.91 -9.98
CA PHE A 14 8.80 -9.47 -10.19
C PHE A 14 10.16 -8.76 -10.14
N LEU A 15 10.53 -8.05 -11.19
CA LEU A 15 11.81 -7.32 -11.33
C LEU A 15 13.02 -8.20 -11.03
N SER A 16 13.68 -8.04 -9.87
CA SER A 16 14.82 -8.84 -9.42
C SER A 16 14.43 -10.03 -8.53
N PHE A 17 13.16 -10.22 -8.25
CA PHE A 17 12.66 -11.30 -7.41
C PHE A 17 12.19 -12.46 -8.30
N ASP A 18 12.97 -13.53 -8.37
CA ASP A 18 12.61 -14.76 -9.10
C ASP A 18 11.67 -15.63 -8.25
N GLU A 19 12.23 -16.20 -7.21
CA GLU A 19 11.49 -17.00 -6.24
C GLU A 19 10.85 -16.11 -5.16
N LYS A 20 9.97 -16.73 -4.37
CA LYS A 20 9.27 -16.10 -3.26
C LYS A 20 10.26 -15.50 -2.25
N GLN A 21 10.26 -14.18 -2.12
CA GLN A 21 11.07 -13.42 -1.17
C GLN A 21 10.17 -12.64 -0.22
N THR A 22 10.49 -12.70 1.08
CA THR A 22 9.69 -12.04 2.11
C THR A 22 10.49 -10.96 2.82
N PHE A 23 9.98 -9.74 2.79
CA PHE A 23 10.41 -8.65 3.64
C PHE A 23 9.56 -8.67 4.91
N SER A 24 10.18 -8.90 6.08
CA SER A 24 9.48 -9.05 7.35
C SER A 24 9.81 -7.93 8.32
N MET A 25 8.80 -7.38 8.98
CA MET A 25 8.92 -6.45 10.10
C MET A 25 8.92 -7.17 11.45
N GLU A 26 8.82 -8.49 11.49
CA GLU A 26 8.86 -9.24 12.74
C GLU A 26 10.19 -9.02 13.49
N GLY A 27 10.08 -8.79 14.78
CA GLY A 27 11.21 -8.58 15.67
C GLY A 27 11.89 -9.90 16.00
N GLY A 28 13.17 -10.01 15.64
CA GLY A 28 14.00 -11.16 15.97
C GLY A 28 14.23 -11.33 17.50
N LYS A 29 15.12 -12.26 17.86
CA LYS A 29 15.49 -12.58 19.26
C LYS A 29 16.36 -11.49 19.93
N ALA A 30 16.40 -10.27 19.42
CA ALA A 30 17.20 -9.19 19.98
C ALA A 30 16.84 -8.91 21.45
N ARG A 31 17.79 -9.07 22.35
CA ARG A 31 17.65 -8.83 23.80
C ARG A 31 17.75 -7.34 24.15
N LYS A 32 18.53 -6.58 23.36
CA LYS A 32 18.71 -5.13 23.54
C LYS A 32 17.61 -4.35 22.82
N HIS A 33 17.24 -3.17 23.36
CA HIS A 33 16.27 -2.24 22.76
C HIS A 33 14.82 -2.76 22.64
N SER A 34 14.42 -3.68 23.52
CA SER A 34 13.05 -4.25 23.50
C SER A 34 11.93 -3.19 23.62
N LYS A 35 12.21 -2.02 24.22
CA LYS A 35 11.28 -0.88 24.30
C LYS A 35 10.98 -0.22 22.95
N ARG A 36 11.82 -0.45 21.92
CA ARG A 36 11.64 0.07 20.56
C ARG A 36 10.75 -0.82 19.68
N LEU A 37 10.33 -1.97 20.18
CA LEU A 37 9.46 -2.90 19.50
C LEU A 37 8.00 -2.62 19.88
N TYR A 38 7.12 -2.75 18.90
CA TYR A 38 5.71 -2.96 19.17
C TYR A 38 5.51 -4.42 19.58
N LYS A 39 4.76 -4.65 20.65
CA LYS A 39 4.43 -5.99 21.15
C LYS A 39 2.98 -6.02 21.58
N ASP A 40 2.29 -7.04 21.17
CA ASP A 40 1.02 -7.46 21.74
C ASP A 40 0.99 -8.99 21.92
N SER A 41 -0.18 -9.56 22.19
CA SER A 41 -0.35 -11.01 22.38
C SER A 41 -0.07 -11.84 21.12
N HIS A 42 -0.07 -11.24 19.94
CA HIS A 42 -0.01 -11.94 18.65
C HIS A 42 1.27 -11.69 17.88
N VAL A 43 1.90 -10.54 18.07
CA VAL A 43 3.06 -10.13 17.26
C VAL A 43 4.08 -9.33 18.06
N LYS A 44 5.31 -9.40 17.57
CA LYS A 44 6.43 -8.55 18.00
C LYS A 44 7.03 -7.92 16.76
N LEU A 45 6.82 -6.63 16.55
CA LEU A 45 7.21 -5.93 15.32
C LEU A 45 8.25 -4.85 15.58
N THR A 46 9.15 -4.67 14.61
CA THR A 46 10.08 -3.53 14.56
C THR A 46 9.34 -2.32 14.01
N LYS A 47 9.61 -1.13 14.56
CA LYS A 47 9.05 0.14 14.05
C LYS A 47 9.86 0.70 12.89
N CYS A 48 11.05 0.21 12.68
CA CYS A 48 11.97 0.63 11.62
C CYS A 48 12.80 -0.57 11.19
N LYS A 49 13.08 -0.68 9.90
CA LYS A 49 13.99 -1.67 9.32
C LYS A 49 14.81 -1.02 8.22
N ALA A 50 16.11 -1.25 8.24
CA ALA A 50 17.01 -0.81 7.19
C ALA A 50 17.38 -1.99 6.29
N VAL A 51 17.41 -1.74 4.98
CA VAL A 51 17.79 -2.74 3.96
C VAL A 51 19.13 -2.35 3.39
N PHE A 52 20.11 -3.21 3.55
CA PHE A 52 21.47 -3.03 3.05
C PHE A 52 21.77 -4.03 1.94
N GLY A 53 22.69 -3.68 1.08
CA GLY A 53 23.17 -4.56 -0.01
C GLY A 53 24.00 -3.79 -1.03
N ALA A 54 24.73 -4.50 -1.86
CA ALA A 54 25.52 -3.93 -2.94
C ALA A 54 24.66 -3.15 -3.96
N ASN A 55 25.27 -2.34 -4.81
CA ASN A 55 24.55 -1.72 -5.92
C ASN A 55 23.97 -2.81 -6.82
N ALA A 56 22.80 -2.55 -7.38
CA ALA A 56 22.03 -3.49 -8.20
C ALA A 56 21.51 -4.76 -7.48
N SER A 57 21.61 -4.86 -6.14
CA SER A 57 21.11 -6.02 -5.37
C SER A 57 19.57 -6.09 -5.22
N GLY A 58 18.82 -5.22 -5.88
CA GLY A 58 17.36 -5.24 -5.84
C GLY A 58 16.71 -4.40 -4.74
N LYS A 59 17.45 -3.63 -3.92
CA LYS A 59 16.88 -2.80 -2.85
C LYS A 59 15.75 -1.87 -3.33
N SER A 60 15.97 -1.14 -4.39
CA SER A 60 14.96 -0.26 -5.00
C SER A 60 13.80 -1.03 -5.62
N ASN A 61 14.00 -2.28 -6.02
CA ASN A 61 12.94 -3.11 -6.57
C ASN A 61 11.93 -3.56 -5.51
N LEU A 62 12.35 -3.63 -4.23
CA LEU A 62 11.42 -3.84 -3.12
C LEU A 62 10.43 -2.66 -3.01
N THR A 63 10.93 -1.42 -3.09
CA THR A 63 10.06 -0.22 -3.08
C THR A 63 9.11 -0.21 -4.27
N LYS A 64 9.62 -0.56 -5.47
CA LYS A 64 8.80 -0.67 -6.69
C LYS A 64 7.75 -1.79 -6.61
N ALA A 65 8.02 -2.85 -5.87
CA ALA A 65 7.03 -3.90 -5.65
C ALA A 65 5.89 -3.42 -4.74
N PHE A 66 6.18 -2.66 -3.68
CA PHE A 66 5.15 -2.00 -2.87
C PHE A 66 4.33 -0.99 -3.69
N GLU A 67 4.98 -0.17 -4.50
CA GLU A 67 4.33 0.79 -5.40
C GLU A 67 3.40 0.07 -6.37
N PHE A 68 3.86 -0.99 -7.02
CA PHE A 68 3.04 -1.79 -7.94
C PHE A 68 1.78 -2.34 -7.27
N VAL A 69 1.91 -2.89 -6.06
CA VAL A 69 0.76 -3.40 -5.28
C VAL A 69 -0.20 -2.26 -4.89
N GLN A 70 0.34 -1.11 -4.49
CA GLN A 70 -0.48 0.06 -4.17
C GLN A 70 -1.26 0.56 -5.38
N ASP A 71 -0.60 0.70 -6.53
CA ASP A 71 -1.21 1.20 -7.77
C ASP A 71 -2.35 0.29 -8.23
N ILE A 72 -2.13 -1.02 -8.30
CA ILE A 72 -3.15 -1.96 -8.78
C ILE A 72 -4.36 -2.06 -7.82
N ILE A 73 -4.16 -1.87 -6.52
CA ILE A 73 -5.25 -1.86 -5.54
C ILE A 73 -6.05 -0.56 -5.62
N LEU A 74 -5.38 0.58 -5.82
CA LEU A 74 -6.03 1.88 -5.73
C LEU A 74 -6.64 2.35 -7.05
N ASP A 75 -6.08 1.94 -8.19
CA ASP A 75 -6.53 2.42 -9.50
C ASP A 75 -6.57 1.27 -10.51
N LYS A 76 -5.46 1.06 -11.22
CA LYS A 76 -5.35 0.12 -12.33
C LYS A 76 -3.92 -0.40 -12.44
N MET A 77 -3.77 -1.38 -13.33
CA MET A 77 -2.48 -1.87 -13.74
C MET A 77 -1.58 -0.72 -14.22
N PRO A 78 -0.42 -0.45 -13.59
CA PRO A 78 0.42 0.69 -13.94
C PRO A 78 1.05 0.51 -15.32
N VAL A 79 1.29 1.62 -16.03
CA VAL A 79 1.90 1.61 -17.38
C VAL A 79 3.25 0.88 -17.35
N GLY A 80 3.51 0.06 -18.38
CA GLY A 80 4.77 -0.68 -18.52
C GLY A 80 4.89 -1.90 -17.60
N PHE A 81 3.79 -2.38 -17.04
CA PHE A 81 3.78 -3.57 -16.19
C PHE A 81 4.23 -4.84 -16.91
N THR A 82 3.98 -4.97 -18.21
CA THR A 82 4.27 -6.16 -19.01
C THR A 82 5.73 -6.59 -19.03
N THR A 83 6.65 -5.70 -18.67
CA THR A 83 8.08 -5.95 -18.62
C THR A 83 8.64 -6.13 -17.22
N LYS A 84 7.78 -6.11 -16.18
CA LYS A 84 8.21 -6.14 -14.78
C LYS A 84 8.39 -7.54 -14.20
N TYR A 85 8.13 -8.61 -14.95
CA TYR A 85 8.44 -9.96 -14.51
C TYR A 85 9.98 -10.17 -14.37
N PHE A 86 10.41 -11.21 -13.69
CA PHE A 86 11.83 -11.55 -13.58
C PHE A 86 12.39 -12.05 -14.92
N ARG A 87 13.25 -11.26 -15.57
CA ARG A 87 13.65 -11.44 -16.97
C ARG A 87 14.84 -12.33 -17.22
N LEU A 88 15.54 -12.78 -16.16
CA LEU A 88 16.73 -13.62 -16.34
C LEU A 88 16.41 -15.10 -16.64
N LYS A 89 15.12 -15.49 -16.52
CA LYS A 89 14.63 -16.81 -16.92
C LYS A 89 13.62 -16.67 -18.05
N PRO A 90 13.84 -17.30 -19.22
CA PRO A 90 12.99 -17.08 -20.42
C PRO A 90 11.49 -17.35 -20.19
N ASN A 91 11.17 -18.36 -19.37
CA ASN A 91 9.78 -18.79 -19.15
C ASN A 91 9.03 -17.95 -18.12
N ASN A 92 9.70 -17.06 -17.40
CA ASN A 92 9.06 -16.31 -16.31
C ASN A 92 7.99 -15.34 -16.80
N GLN A 93 7.99 -14.92 -18.04
CA GLN A 93 6.93 -14.11 -18.62
C GLN A 93 5.58 -14.83 -18.72
N GLU A 94 5.60 -16.17 -18.77
CA GLU A 94 4.40 -17.02 -18.82
C GLU A 94 3.96 -17.47 -17.41
N LEU A 95 4.73 -17.15 -16.38
CA LEU A 95 4.42 -17.48 -15.00
C LEU A 95 3.81 -16.28 -14.28
N PRO A 96 2.88 -16.51 -13.33
CA PRO A 96 2.31 -15.42 -12.56
C PRO A 96 3.35 -14.75 -11.65
N SER A 97 3.22 -13.44 -11.51
CA SER A 97 3.84 -12.69 -10.41
C SER A 97 2.91 -12.71 -9.21
N THR A 98 3.42 -13.03 -8.04
CA THR A 98 2.61 -13.13 -6.82
C THR A 98 3.01 -12.07 -5.80
N PHE A 99 2.01 -11.51 -5.15
CA PHE A 99 2.17 -10.50 -4.10
C PHE A 99 1.31 -10.87 -2.91
N GLU A 100 1.89 -10.79 -1.71
CA GLU A 100 1.17 -11.05 -0.47
C GLU A 100 1.60 -10.03 0.58
N VAL A 101 0.65 -9.44 1.25
CA VAL A 101 0.85 -8.45 2.32
C VAL A 101 0.18 -8.95 3.58
N GLU A 102 0.95 -9.13 4.64
CA GLU A 102 0.44 -9.45 5.96
C GLU A 102 0.45 -8.19 6.83
N LEU A 103 -0.70 -7.82 7.35
CA LEU A 103 -0.93 -6.60 8.13
C LEU A 103 -1.43 -6.94 9.53
N LEU A 104 -1.01 -6.16 10.50
CA LEU A 104 -1.69 -6.05 11.79
C LEU A 104 -2.75 -4.96 11.67
N LEU A 105 -4.02 -5.33 11.65
CA LEU A 105 -5.17 -4.41 11.59
C LEU A 105 -6.09 -4.71 12.78
N SER A 106 -6.36 -3.72 13.62
CA SER A 106 -7.23 -3.88 14.80
C SER A 106 -6.89 -5.12 15.65
N ARG A 107 -5.59 -5.37 15.87
CA ARG A 107 -5.00 -6.53 16.58
C ARG A 107 -5.21 -7.89 15.91
N LYS A 108 -5.62 -7.93 14.66
CA LYS A 108 -5.73 -9.15 13.86
C LYS A 108 -4.62 -9.22 12.84
N ARG A 109 -4.12 -10.41 12.59
CA ARG A 109 -3.17 -10.66 11.50
C ARG A 109 -3.96 -10.96 10.24
N ILE A 110 -3.97 -10.04 9.31
CA ILE A 110 -4.73 -10.14 8.06
C ILE A 110 -3.75 -10.30 6.91
N VAL A 111 -3.98 -11.30 6.09
CA VAL A 111 -3.18 -11.58 4.89
C VAL A 111 -4.03 -11.34 3.67
N TYR A 112 -3.56 -10.46 2.81
CA TYR A 112 -4.12 -10.18 1.50
C TYR A 112 -3.09 -10.54 0.42
N GLY A 113 -3.52 -11.27 -0.58
CA GLY A 113 -2.64 -11.66 -1.67
C GLY A 113 -3.36 -11.78 -3.00
N PHE A 114 -2.59 -11.67 -4.08
CA PHE A 114 -3.06 -11.90 -5.44
C PHE A 114 -1.93 -12.38 -6.34
N SER A 115 -2.30 -13.00 -7.45
CA SER A 115 -1.40 -13.36 -8.54
C SER A 115 -1.87 -12.74 -9.86
N VAL A 116 -0.91 -12.30 -10.66
CA VAL A 116 -1.15 -11.64 -11.94
C VAL A 116 -0.18 -12.12 -13.00
N LEU A 117 -0.68 -12.43 -14.18
CA LEU A 117 0.14 -12.70 -15.35
C LEU A 117 0.54 -11.37 -15.99
N LEU A 118 1.77 -10.89 -15.70
CA LEU A 118 2.23 -9.57 -16.15
C LEU A 118 2.28 -9.43 -17.67
N LYS A 119 2.44 -10.52 -18.42
CA LYS A 119 2.40 -10.49 -19.88
C LYS A 119 1.10 -9.90 -20.44
N THR A 120 -0.03 -10.19 -19.80
CA THR A 120 -1.38 -9.80 -20.25
C THR A 120 -2.08 -8.85 -19.31
N GLY A 121 -1.66 -8.74 -18.06
CA GLY A 121 -2.33 -7.99 -17.00
C GLY A 121 -3.49 -8.74 -16.35
N ILE A 122 -3.66 -10.03 -16.67
CA ILE A 122 -4.75 -10.85 -16.12
C ILE A 122 -4.44 -11.23 -14.68
N ILE A 123 -5.31 -10.85 -13.76
CA ILE A 123 -5.32 -11.31 -12.37
C ILE A 123 -5.87 -12.74 -12.39
N LEU A 124 -5.13 -13.69 -11.82
CA LEU A 124 -5.52 -15.10 -11.81
C LEU A 124 -6.21 -15.46 -10.50
N GLU A 125 -5.66 -15.03 -9.40
CA GLU A 125 -6.15 -15.33 -8.06
C GLU A 125 -6.11 -14.11 -7.17
N GLU A 126 -7.05 -14.03 -6.24
CA GLU A 126 -7.08 -13.02 -5.19
C GLU A 126 -7.66 -13.64 -3.93
N TYR A 127 -7.02 -13.42 -2.77
CA TYR A 127 -7.46 -14.01 -1.52
C TYR A 127 -7.25 -13.09 -0.33
N LEU A 128 -8.07 -13.30 0.68
CA LEU A 128 -8.00 -12.59 1.94
C LEU A 128 -8.35 -13.54 3.10
N TYR A 129 -7.50 -13.60 4.12
CA TYR A 129 -7.75 -14.39 5.31
C TYR A 129 -7.18 -13.76 6.60
N GLU A 130 -7.77 -14.09 7.75
CA GLU A 130 -7.20 -13.85 9.07
C GLU A 130 -6.33 -15.03 9.47
N LYS A 131 -5.08 -14.76 9.82
CA LYS A 131 -4.14 -15.75 10.36
C LYS A 131 -4.29 -15.81 11.88
N THR A 132 -4.72 -16.95 12.39
CA THR A 132 -4.94 -17.14 13.82
C THR A 132 -3.69 -17.67 14.52
N SER A 133 -3.68 -17.62 15.87
CA SER A 133 -2.52 -18.05 16.67
C SER A 133 -2.26 -19.56 16.65
N ASP A 134 -3.28 -20.34 16.37
CA ASP A 134 -3.25 -21.82 16.23
C ASP A 134 -2.84 -22.28 14.83
N CYS A 135 -2.31 -21.37 14.00
CA CYS A 135 -1.91 -21.63 12.60
C CYS A 135 -3.08 -22.03 11.69
N THR A 136 -4.33 -21.87 12.11
CA THR A 136 -5.48 -21.97 11.22
C THR A 136 -5.72 -20.63 10.53
N ASN A 137 -6.26 -20.68 9.31
CA ASN A 137 -6.63 -19.49 8.56
C ASN A 137 -8.15 -19.40 8.51
N LYS A 138 -8.70 -18.24 8.88
CA LYS A 138 -10.11 -17.94 8.66
C LYS A 138 -10.25 -17.18 7.36
N ASN A 139 -10.69 -17.85 6.32
CA ASN A 139 -10.86 -17.23 5.02
C ASN A 139 -11.98 -16.20 5.05
N LEU A 140 -11.73 -15.03 4.48
CA LEU A 140 -12.73 -14.03 4.18
C LEU A 140 -13.30 -14.29 2.79
N TYR A 141 -12.41 -14.34 1.79
CA TYR A 141 -12.77 -14.76 0.44
C TYR A 141 -11.57 -15.32 -0.31
N ASN A 142 -11.88 -16.13 -1.32
CA ASN A 142 -10.96 -16.52 -2.39
C ASN A 142 -11.65 -16.29 -3.73
N ARG A 143 -10.91 -15.79 -4.70
CA ARG A 143 -11.34 -15.57 -6.08
C ARG A 143 -10.34 -16.21 -7.03
N ASN A 144 -10.85 -17.00 -7.96
CA ASN A 144 -10.12 -17.54 -9.10
C ASN A 144 -10.84 -17.07 -10.37
N THR A 145 -10.17 -16.22 -11.15
CA THR A 145 -10.79 -15.59 -12.34
C THR A 145 -10.85 -16.55 -13.52
N ALA A 146 -9.90 -17.48 -13.64
CA ALA A 146 -9.86 -18.46 -14.72
C ALA A 146 -11.08 -19.41 -14.68
N ASP A 147 -11.47 -19.80 -13.49
CA ASP A 147 -12.62 -20.67 -13.26
C ASP A 147 -13.91 -19.90 -12.98
N SER A 148 -13.82 -18.56 -12.90
CA SER A 148 -14.92 -17.66 -12.47
C SER A 148 -15.52 -18.05 -11.12
N ILE A 149 -14.66 -18.49 -10.19
CA ILE A 149 -15.07 -18.94 -8.86
C ILE A 149 -14.80 -17.84 -7.85
N PHE A 150 -15.84 -17.52 -7.04
CA PHE A 150 -15.70 -16.70 -5.85
C PHE A 150 -16.30 -17.45 -4.65
N THR A 151 -15.52 -17.54 -3.59
CA THR A 151 -15.95 -18.24 -2.36
C THR A 151 -15.78 -17.33 -1.15
N VAL A 152 -16.73 -17.41 -0.21
CA VAL A 152 -16.70 -16.70 1.07
C VAL A 152 -16.49 -17.71 2.19
N GLY A 153 -15.51 -17.45 3.05
CA GLY A 153 -15.12 -18.38 4.10
C GLY A 153 -15.80 -18.12 5.45
N ASP A 154 -15.19 -18.66 6.51
CA ASP A 154 -15.77 -18.74 7.86
C ASP A 154 -15.42 -17.54 8.77
N TYR A 155 -14.82 -16.50 8.23
CA TYR A 155 -14.49 -15.29 8.98
C TYR A 155 -15.76 -14.59 9.49
N PHE A 156 -16.78 -14.48 8.64
CA PHE A 156 -18.00 -13.76 8.93
C PHE A 156 -18.97 -14.63 9.73
N ARG A 157 -19.49 -14.08 10.81
CA ARG A 157 -20.47 -14.76 11.68
C ARG A 157 -21.91 -14.59 11.18
N LYS A 158 -22.19 -13.43 10.55
CA LYS A 158 -23.53 -13.10 10.06
C LYS A 158 -23.72 -13.60 8.63
N ASN A 159 -24.78 -14.36 8.40
CA ASN A 159 -25.13 -14.82 7.06
C ASN A 159 -25.38 -13.66 6.10
N SER A 160 -25.98 -12.56 6.57
CA SER A 160 -26.19 -11.36 5.75
C SER A 160 -24.89 -10.75 5.21
N SER A 161 -23.80 -10.76 5.99
CA SER A 161 -22.48 -10.30 5.54
C SER A 161 -21.88 -11.25 4.51
N LYS A 162 -22.04 -12.57 4.71
CA LYS A 162 -21.59 -13.60 3.75
C LYS A 162 -22.33 -13.49 2.42
N GLU A 163 -23.65 -13.46 2.45
CA GLU A 163 -24.50 -13.35 1.26
C GLU A 163 -24.21 -12.06 0.47
N LYS A 164 -24.03 -10.95 1.20
CA LYS A 164 -23.71 -9.67 0.57
C LYS A 164 -22.36 -9.70 -0.14
N LEU A 165 -21.34 -10.27 0.53
CA LEU A 165 -20.01 -10.40 -0.06
C LEU A 165 -20.01 -11.37 -1.24
N LEU A 166 -20.74 -12.48 -1.12
CA LEU A 166 -20.88 -13.49 -2.17
C LEU A 166 -21.52 -12.86 -3.43
N THR A 167 -22.63 -12.14 -3.29
CA THR A 167 -23.30 -11.47 -4.41
C THR A 167 -22.35 -10.56 -5.19
N TYR A 168 -21.60 -9.69 -4.49
CA TYR A 168 -20.63 -8.82 -5.17
C TYR A 168 -19.44 -9.59 -5.75
N GLY A 169 -19.04 -10.68 -5.11
CA GLY A 169 -17.96 -11.53 -5.55
C GLY A 169 -18.30 -12.32 -6.80
N GLU A 170 -19.51 -12.87 -6.87
CA GLU A 170 -20.02 -13.62 -8.03
C GLU A 170 -20.16 -12.71 -9.24
N ASP A 171 -20.75 -11.51 -9.07
CA ASP A 171 -20.87 -10.50 -10.15
C ASP A 171 -19.52 -10.12 -10.76
N SER A 172 -18.43 -10.16 -9.97
CA SER A 172 -17.08 -9.79 -10.41
C SER A 172 -16.13 -10.97 -10.54
N SER A 173 -16.62 -12.20 -10.45
CA SER A 173 -15.77 -13.41 -10.42
C SER A 173 -14.90 -13.56 -11.67
N SER A 174 -15.40 -13.17 -12.82
CA SER A 174 -14.72 -13.23 -14.12
C SER A 174 -13.94 -11.95 -14.48
N ASP A 175 -14.02 -10.87 -13.70
CA ASP A 175 -13.34 -9.60 -13.99
C ASP A 175 -11.84 -9.71 -13.74
N ALA A 176 -11.09 -10.19 -14.73
CA ALA A 176 -9.67 -10.48 -14.57
C ALA A 176 -8.74 -9.24 -14.64
N GLU A 177 -9.29 -8.05 -14.92
CA GLU A 177 -8.49 -6.82 -15.07
C GLU A 177 -8.40 -5.99 -13.78
N ILE A 178 -9.32 -6.19 -12.84
CA ILE A 178 -9.44 -5.38 -11.61
C ILE A 178 -9.52 -6.31 -10.39
N LEU A 179 -8.82 -5.95 -9.33
CA LEU A 179 -8.89 -6.64 -8.04
C LEU A 179 -10.28 -6.47 -7.40
N PHE A 180 -10.81 -7.52 -6.81
CA PHE A 180 -12.08 -7.47 -6.09
C PHE A 180 -12.03 -6.48 -4.92
N LEU A 181 -10.88 -6.39 -4.23
CA LEU A 181 -10.68 -5.39 -3.18
C LEU A 181 -10.90 -3.96 -3.67
N SER A 182 -10.51 -3.67 -4.91
CA SER A 182 -10.75 -2.36 -5.55
C SER A 182 -12.22 -2.17 -5.86
N ILE A 183 -12.86 -3.16 -6.50
CA ILE A 183 -14.28 -3.14 -6.88
C ILE A 183 -15.18 -2.89 -5.67
N ILE A 184 -14.97 -3.64 -4.58
CA ILE A 184 -15.83 -3.58 -3.39
C ILE A 184 -15.66 -2.26 -2.61
N ASN A 185 -14.55 -1.53 -2.80
CA ASN A 185 -14.31 -0.26 -2.15
C ASN A 185 -14.72 0.98 -2.97
N HIS A 186 -15.14 0.81 -4.22
CA HIS A 186 -15.65 1.91 -5.04
C HIS A 186 -17.13 2.20 -4.77
N GLY A 187 -17.42 3.38 -4.16
CA GLY A 187 -18.79 3.91 -4.02
C GLY A 187 -19.72 3.14 -3.09
N LYS A 188 -19.20 2.29 -2.19
CA LYS A 188 -20.02 1.36 -1.39
C LYS A 188 -20.06 1.68 0.12
N SER A 189 -20.02 2.95 0.51
CA SER A 189 -20.00 3.39 1.92
C SER A 189 -21.17 2.81 2.74
N LYS A 190 -22.38 2.83 2.19
CA LYS A 190 -23.58 2.31 2.85
C LYS A 190 -23.50 0.81 3.15
N MET A 191 -22.86 0.03 2.29
CA MET A 191 -22.65 -1.40 2.53
C MET A 191 -21.89 -1.65 3.83
N TYR A 192 -20.87 -0.86 4.12
CA TYR A 192 -20.05 -0.98 5.33
C TYR A 192 -20.76 -0.48 6.59
N GLU A 193 -21.68 0.50 6.46
CA GLU A 193 -22.51 0.97 7.55
C GLU A 193 -23.51 -0.13 7.97
N ASP A 194 -24.18 -0.75 7.00
CA ASP A 194 -25.16 -1.81 7.21
C ASP A 194 -24.51 -3.14 7.67
N ASN A 195 -23.24 -3.39 7.27
CA ASN A 195 -22.52 -4.63 7.56
C ASN A 195 -21.15 -4.36 8.19
N PRO A 196 -21.08 -4.09 9.50
CA PRO A 196 -19.83 -3.74 10.17
C PRO A 196 -18.71 -4.79 10.07
N GLU A 197 -19.05 -6.07 9.90
CA GLU A 197 -18.06 -7.14 9.72
C GLU A 197 -17.26 -6.99 8.41
N LEU A 198 -17.84 -6.35 7.38
CA LEU A 198 -17.18 -6.09 6.10
C LEU A 198 -16.18 -4.92 6.17
N LYS A 199 -16.18 -4.13 7.26
CA LYS A 199 -15.24 -3.01 7.41
C LYS A 199 -13.78 -3.39 7.26
N ILE A 200 -13.43 -4.64 7.55
CA ILE A 200 -12.07 -5.13 7.37
C ILE A 200 -11.56 -4.94 5.92
N LEU A 201 -12.44 -5.11 4.91
CA LEU A 201 -12.10 -4.86 3.50
C LEU A 201 -11.77 -3.38 3.28
N GLN A 202 -12.54 -2.49 3.90
CA GLN A 202 -12.28 -1.05 3.83
C GLN A 202 -10.99 -0.68 4.57
N ASP A 203 -10.69 -1.32 5.71
CA ASP A 203 -9.51 -1.03 6.50
C ASP A 203 -8.22 -1.44 5.77
N ILE A 204 -8.25 -2.58 5.06
CA ILE A 204 -7.14 -2.99 4.19
C ILE A 204 -6.95 -1.98 3.05
N TYR A 205 -8.01 -1.62 2.33
CA TYR A 205 -7.95 -0.64 1.26
C TYR A 205 -7.43 0.73 1.75
N ARG A 206 -7.89 1.16 2.94
CA ARG A 206 -7.42 2.39 3.60
C ARG A 206 -5.95 2.32 3.99
N TRP A 207 -5.46 1.14 4.35
CA TRP A 207 -4.05 0.98 4.66
C TRP A 207 -3.19 1.30 3.43
N PHE A 208 -3.55 0.79 2.26
CA PHE A 208 -2.86 1.11 1.00
C PHE A 208 -3.03 2.58 0.59
N SER A 209 -4.22 3.16 0.76
CA SER A 209 -4.51 4.52 0.29
C SER A 209 -4.03 5.64 1.23
N ARG A 210 -3.84 5.36 2.52
CA ARG A 210 -3.58 6.39 3.53
C ARG A 210 -2.39 6.13 4.43
N SER A 211 -2.04 4.86 4.65
CA SER A 211 -0.98 4.50 5.60
C SER A 211 0.33 4.14 4.90
N LEU A 212 0.26 3.47 3.74
CA LEU A 212 1.43 3.19 2.92
C LEU A 212 1.85 4.45 2.18
N ASN A 213 3.02 4.98 2.53
CA ASN A 213 3.63 6.12 1.85
C ASN A 213 4.97 5.68 1.27
N ILE A 214 5.13 5.83 -0.04
CA ILE A 214 6.33 5.45 -0.78
C ILE A 214 7.02 6.73 -1.22
N SER A 215 8.30 6.86 -0.86
CA SER A 215 9.11 8.03 -1.20
C SER A 215 10.42 7.61 -1.85
N TYR A 216 10.75 8.25 -2.94
CA TYR A 216 12.04 8.16 -3.63
C TYR A 216 12.89 9.39 -3.34
N PRO A 217 14.22 9.34 -3.55
CA PRO A 217 15.09 10.51 -3.35
C PRO A 217 14.64 11.77 -4.10
N ASN A 218 13.98 11.59 -5.25
CA ASN A 218 13.47 12.67 -6.08
C ASN A 218 11.97 12.95 -5.90
N SER A 219 11.31 12.27 -4.96
CA SER A 219 9.89 12.53 -4.69
C SER A 219 9.73 13.91 -4.08
N ILE A 220 8.73 14.64 -4.57
CA ILE A 220 8.29 15.87 -3.91
C ILE A 220 7.80 15.48 -2.51
N ILE A 221 8.23 16.21 -1.49
CA ILE A 221 7.79 15.97 -0.11
C ILE A 221 6.29 16.27 -0.04
N THR A 222 5.46 15.23 -0.11
CA THR A 222 4.00 15.33 -0.07
C THR A 222 3.45 15.46 1.37
N GLY A 223 4.32 15.41 2.37
CA GLY A 223 3.97 15.55 3.80
C GLY A 223 3.65 16.97 4.26
N TYR A 224 3.25 17.86 3.34
CA TYR A 224 2.92 19.25 3.63
C TYR A 224 1.92 19.45 4.79
N PRO A 225 0.81 18.69 4.91
CA PRO A 225 -0.09 18.80 6.05
C PRO A 225 0.58 18.48 7.39
N TYR A 226 1.58 17.59 7.39
CA TYR A 226 2.37 17.30 8.59
C TYR A 226 3.19 18.51 9.03
N PHE A 227 3.89 19.16 8.09
CA PHE A 227 4.70 20.34 8.38
C PHE A 227 3.85 21.57 8.76
N SER A 228 2.69 21.77 8.12
CA SER A 228 1.79 22.89 8.44
C SER A 228 1.19 22.81 9.83
N ASN A 229 1.05 21.59 10.38
CA ASN A 229 0.49 21.34 11.71
C ASN A 229 1.55 21.04 12.79
N SER A 230 2.83 21.02 12.43
CA SER A 230 3.94 20.66 13.31
C SER A 230 4.67 21.90 13.82
N ASN A 231 5.31 21.78 14.97
CA ASN A 231 6.20 22.81 15.47
C ASN A 231 7.52 22.79 14.67
N LEU A 232 7.64 23.63 13.67
CA LEU A 232 8.81 23.71 12.79
C LEU A 232 10.11 23.98 13.56
N ASN A 233 10.05 24.72 14.66
CA ASN A 233 11.23 24.99 15.49
C ASN A 233 11.74 23.72 16.17
N GLU A 234 10.89 22.81 16.62
CA GLU A 234 11.31 21.51 17.16
C GLU A 234 11.92 20.63 16.10
N ILE A 235 11.34 20.62 14.89
CA ILE A 235 11.90 19.88 13.76
C ILE A 235 13.27 20.43 13.36
N ALA A 236 13.41 21.75 13.28
CA ALA A 236 14.71 22.37 12.98
C ALA A 236 15.77 22.03 14.02
N LYS A 237 15.45 22.09 15.32
CA LYS A 237 16.36 21.65 16.39
C LYS A 237 16.77 20.19 16.25
N LEU A 238 15.81 19.30 15.93
CA LEU A 238 16.12 17.88 15.71
C LEU A 238 17.05 17.69 14.50
N LEU A 239 16.77 18.36 13.39
CA LEU A 239 17.59 18.28 12.18
C LEU A 239 19.01 18.80 12.45
N ASN A 240 19.14 19.91 13.15
CA ASN A 240 20.43 20.45 13.57
C ASN A 240 21.20 19.46 14.44
N ALA A 241 20.55 18.85 15.44
CA ALA A 241 21.14 17.85 16.33
C ALA A 241 21.60 16.58 15.58
N LEU A 242 21.00 16.28 14.42
CA LEU A 242 21.42 15.19 13.52
C LEU A 242 22.60 15.57 12.60
N GLY A 243 23.15 16.77 12.73
CA GLY A 243 24.32 17.22 11.94
C GLY A 243 23.99 17.51 10.48
N THR A 244 22.71 17.80 10.14
CA THR A 244 22.30 18.09 8.75
C THR A 244 22.70 19.48 8.27
N GLY A 245 23.16 20.38 9.14
CA GLY A 245 23.43 21.78 8.85
C GLY A 245 22.18 22.65 8.76
N ILE A 246 20.97 22.08 8.93
CA ILE A 246 19.70 22.82 8.90
C ILE A 246 19.48 23.48 10.25
N SER A 247 19.42 24.81 10.28
CA SER A 247 19.23 25.60 11.50
C SER A 247 17.83 26.17 11.66
N ASP A 248 17.07 26.32 10.55
CA ASP A 248 15.73 26.91 10.56
C ASP A 248 14.86 26.29 9.46
N LEU A 249 13.55 26.26 9.69
CA LEU A 249 12.54 25.81 8.73
C LEU A 249 11.41 26.83 8.68
N ARG A 250 11.04 27.26 7.50
CA ARG A 250 9.96 28.23 7.28
C ARG A 250 9.03 27.76 6.17
N ILE A 251 7.74 27.98 6.38
CA ILE A 251 6.73 27.83 5.33
C ILE A 251 6.57 29.19 4.68
N VAL A 252 6.85 29.30 3.40
CA VAL A 252 6.69 30.54 2.62
C VAL A 252 5.65 30.33 1.53
N THR A 253 4.80 31.32 1.31
CA THR A 253 3.86 31.31 0.20
C THR A 253 4.63 31.65 -1.08
N VAL A 254 4.48 30.80 -2.10
CA VAL A 254 5.13 31.00 -3.39
C VAL A 254 4.14 31.60 -4.37
N PRO A 255 4.45 32.71 -5.04
CA PRO A 255 3.61 33.30 -6.07
C PRO A 255 3.36 32.31 -7.23
N GLN A 256 2.17 32.40 -7.85
CA GLN A 256 1.77 31.47 -8.92
C GLN A 256 2.67 31.51 -10.14
N ASP A 257 3.16 32.69 -10.50
CA ASP A 257 4.12 32.90 -11.60
C ASP A 257 5.43 32.14 -11.39
N VAL A 258 5.94 32.12 -10.15
CA VAL A 258 7.12 31.34 -9.78
C VAL A 258 6.87 29.85 -9.89
N ILE A 259 5.68 29.38 -9.52
CA ILE A 259 5.30 27.98 -9.66
C ILE A 259 5.22 27.62 -11.14
N LYS A 260 4.51 28.44 -11.92
CA LYS A 260 4.35 28.24 -13.38
C LYS A 260 5.70 28.19 -14.11
N SER A 261 6.69 28.94 -13.67
CA SER A 261 8.04 28.92 -14.26
C SER A 261 8.88 27.70 -13.92
N ARG A 262 8.50 26.92 -12.88
CA ARG A 262 9.29 25.77 -12.37
C ARG A 262 8.72 24.40 -12.66
N ILE A 263 7.48 24.31 -13.12
CA ILE A 263 6.83 23.04 -13.50
C ILE A 263 6.41 23.10 -14.97
N PRO A 264 6.44 21.95 -15.68
CA PRO A 264 5.93 21.87 -17.04
C PRO A 264 4.48 22.36 -17.14
N GLU A 265 4.15 23.06 -18.24
CA GLU A 265 2.85 23.72 -18.39
C GLU A 265 1.67 22.74 -18.36
N ASP A 266 1.84 21.56 -18.94
CA ASP A 266 0.86 20.46 -18.90
C ASP A 266 0.56 19.96 -17.49
N VAL A 267 1.59 19.91 -16.62
CA VAL A 267 1.45 19.53 -15.21
C VAL A 267 0.74 20.64 -14.43
N TYR A 268 1.09 21.89 -14.70
CA TYR A 268 0.44 23.04 -14.05
C TYR A 268 -1.04 23.10 -14.38
N ASP A 269 -1.41 22.98 -15.65
CA ASP A 269 -2.80 23.02 -16.12
C ASP A 269 -3.62 21.84 -15.57
N LYS A 270 -3.02 20.67 -15.49
CA LYS A 270 -3.65 19.49 -14.88
C LYS A 270 -3.95 19.71 -13.40
N VAL A 271 -3.00 20.27 -12.66
CA VAL A 271 -3.19 20.60 -11.23
C VAL A 271 -4.31 21.63 -11.08
N LEU A 272 -4.35 22.68 -11.90
CA LEU A 272 -5.42 23.69 -11.87
C LEU A 272 -6.79 23.06 -12.15
N SER A 273 -6.91 22.27 -13.21
CA SER A 273 -8.16 21.61 -13.59
C SER A 273 -8.67 20.65 -12.50
N ASP A 274 -7.77 19.92 -11.85
CA ASP A 274 -8.12 19.01 -10.73
C ASP A 274 -8.58 19.78 -9.48
N LEU A 275 -8.00 20.94 -9.20
CA LEU A 275 -8.41 21.81 -8.10
C LEU A 275 -9.77 22.46 -8.36
N GLU A 276 -10.03 22.94 -9.58
CA GLU A 276 -11.33 23.48 -10.00
C GLU A 276 -12.42 22.42 -9.93
N ARG A 277 -12.14 21.21 -10.42
CA ARG A 277 -13.09 20.08 -10.38
C ARG A 277 -13.47 19.70 -8.95
N LYS A 278 -12.53 19.80 -8.00
CA LYS A 278 -12.77 19.47 -6.60
C LYS A 278 -13.43 20.62 -5.83
N LYS A 279 -13.71 21.77 -6.45
CA LYS A 279 -14.20 23.00 -5.79
C LYS A 279 -13.39 23.37 -4.54
N THR A 280 -12.12 22.99 -4.53
CA THR A 280 -11.20 23.28 -3.43
C THR A 280 -10.53 24.62 -3.74
N LYS A 281 -10.52 25.55 -2.78
CA LYS A 281 -9.64 26.73 -2.90
C LYS A 281 -8.22 26.24 -3.09
N LEU A 282 -7.48 26.86 -4.01
CA LEU A 282 -6.05 26.62 -4.18
C LEU A 282 -5.40 26.54 -2.80
N PRO A 283 -4.85 25.43 -2.38
CA PRO A 283 -4.02 25.43 -1.21
C PRO A 283 -2.91 26.45 -1.46
N ASN A 284 -2.61 27.29 -0.48
CA ASN A 284 -1.41 28.12 -0.56
C ASN A 284 -0.25 27.17 -0.80
N LEU A 285 0.21 27.09 -2.05
CA LEU A 285 1.37 26.30 -2.39
C LEU A 285 2.55 26.93 -1.67
N SER A 286 3.08 26.26 -0.69
CA SER A 286 4.19 26.74 0.09
C SER A 286 5.37 25.80 -0.14
N LEU A 287 6.53 26.38 -0.44
CA LEU A 287 7.80 25.69 -0.45
C LEU A 287 8.41 25.74 0.95
N ILE A 288 8.94 24.61 1.40
CA ILE A 288 9.81 24.60 2.60
C ILE A 288 11.17 25.10 2.14
N HIS A 289 11.57 26.28 2.63
CA HIS A 289 12.94 26.73 2.50
C HIS A 289 13.79 26.07 3.59
N ILE A 290 14.80 25.35 3.14
CA ILE A 290 15.83 24.73 3.97
C ILE A 290 17.08 25.61 3.91
#